data_6dcd97f1646e82b7fe4d1cd421c90c47
#
_entry.id   6dcd97f1646e82b7fe4d1cd421c90c47
#
_cell.length_a   1.000
_cell.length_b   1.000
_cell.length_c   1.000
_cell.angle_alpha   90.00
_cell.angle_beta   90.00
_cell.angle_gamma   90.00
#
_symmetry.space_group_name_H-M   'P 1'
#
loop_
_entity.id
_entity.type
_entity.pdbx_description
1 polymer ?
#
loop_
_entity_poly.entity_id
_entity_poly.type
_entity_poly.pdbx_seq_one_letter_code
_entity_poly.pdbx_strand_id
1 'polypeptide(L)'
;MAQPKRKKDNYEELVKLIRQISPVNLQRLLEFAIGEFMEVELDEKIGAKSYERREGRNNYRNGYRVRKEPLKTGLGDLWIKIPKLRAGSYYPSILEHYNRIDRALVTVICEAYYAGVSTRKMEDIFHQIGMANIDRNVVSRCAQEIDEQVKKWKERTLDDNYVYIWLDAVYTRVREEGAVVSTAVLIATALREDGHRDILGFHLGNKESFYNWKVFLQSLKERGLQHSELWISDNHEGLNKALMECFPGQLHQRCLVHWMRNTLGKVQKSEHSWLIPLLKSVVNASTEEMFNFAWRHLLIVAEVKGKYKLREWLEESYEEISTYLNFPPEHWMKIKCTNVLERLNEELRRRERCIRIFPNKNSCNRLMGNILQKYSEEWTSGRIYLTSPLEKIRAYRQEKERGNLDPGVFEPSSAGLQHIIDRELNEKEIDNKPEFNKQYNRSNNLKYKVKVKL
;
A
#
# COMPACT_ATOMS: atom_id res chain seq x y z
N MET A 1 22.92 -42.93 43.12
CA MET A 1 23.60 -42.32 41.96
C MET A 1 23.33 -40.83 41.96
N ALA A 2 24.33 -40.02 42.28
CA ALA A 2 24.18 -38.57 42.40
C ALA A 2 24.10 -37.94 41.00
N GLN A 3 23.04 -37.16 40.74
CA GLN A 3 22.92 -36.35 39.51
C GLN A 3 24.04 -35.30 39.46
N PRO A 4 24.60 -35.00 38.28
CA PRO A 4 25.74 -34.10 38.18
C PRO A 4 25.34 -32.67 38.58
N LYS A 5 25.99 -32.11 39.55
CA LYS A 5 25.87 -30.76 40.13
C LYS A 5 25.88 -29.62 39.11
N ARG A 6 26.39 -29.84 37.90
CA ARG A 6 26.57 -28.84 36.85
C ARG A 6 25.29 -28.20 36.28
N LYS A 7 24.15 -28.87 36.26
CA LYS A 7 22.92 -28.32 35.71
C LYS A 7 22.23 -27.29 36.63
N LYS A 8 22.48 -27.37 37.93
CA LYS A 8 21.85 -26.51 38.93
C LYS A 8 22.56 -25.15 39.01
N ASP A 9 23.89 -25.18 38.93
CA ASP A 9 24.70 -23.95 39.02
C ASP A 9 24.48 -23.02 37.83
N ASN A 10 24.38 -23.58 36.62
CA ASN A 10 24.14 -22.80 35.40
C ASN A 10 22.74 -22.14 35.38
N TYR A 11 21.72 -22.81 35.94
CA TYR A 11 20.37 -22.26 36.00
C TYR A 11 20.26 -21.10 37.03
N GLU A 12 20.92 -21.25 38.17
CA GLU A 12 20.96 -20.19 39.19
C GLU A 12 21.74 -18.96 38.73
N GLU A 13 22.79 -19.14 37.95
CA GLU A 13 23.56 -18.06 37.34
C GLU A 13 22.74 -17.33 36.24
N LEU A 14 22.00 -18.11 35.42
CA LEU A 14 21.07 -17.56 34.44
C LEU A 14 19.96 -16.72 35.09
N VAL A 15 19.37 -17.20 36.19
CA VAL A 15 18.34 -16.47 36.94
C VAL A 15 18.89 -15.20 37.61
N LYS A 16 20.14 -15.23 38.10
CA LYS A 16 20.81 -14.04 38.63
C LYS A 16 21.06 -13.00 37.53
N LEU A 17 21.50 -13.41 36.35
CA LEU A 17 21.72 -12.54 35.20
C LEU A 17 20.42 -11.92 34.70
N ILE A 18 19.31 -12.67 34.65
CA ILE A 18 18.00 -12.16 34.26
C ILE A 18 17.46 -11.12 35.26
N ARG A 19 17.72 -11.28 36.55
CA ARG A 19 17.26 -10.35 37.61
C ARG A 19 18.01 -9.01 37.62
N GLN A 20 19.18 -8.93 36.97
CA GLN A 20 20.02 -7.72 36.88
C GLN A 20 20.05 -7.22 35.43
N ILE A 21 18.89 -6.92 34.83
CA ILE A 21 18.79 -6.49 33.43
C ILE A 21 19.44 -5.14 33.24
N SER A 22 20.73 -5.15 32.89
CA SER A 22 21.37 -4.04 32.18
C SER A 22 21.72 -4.49 30.75
N PRO A 23 21.85 -3.60 29.77
CA PRO A 23 22.23 -3.93 28.39
C PRO A 23 23.51 -4.80 28.33
N VAL A 24 24.49 -4.53 29.18
CA VAL A 24 25.75 -5.27 29.27
C VAL A 24 25.53 -6.72 29.78
N ASN A 25 24.59 -6.91 30.70
CA ASN A 25 24.27 -8.26 31.23
C ASN A 25 23.48 -9.08 30.20
N LEU A 26 22.64 -8.43 29.41
CA LEU A 26 21.90 -9.08 28.32
C LEU A 26 22.83 -9.55 27.19
N GLN A 27 23.85 -8.74 26.87
CA GLN A 27 24.89 -9.10 25.90
C GLN A 27 25.67 -10.35 26.35
N ARG A 28 26.14 -10.37 27.60
CA ARG A 28 26.85 -11.54 28.19
C ARG A 28 25.98 -12.77 28.24
N LEU A 29 24.68 -12.63 28.53
CA LEU A 29 23.72 -13.72 28.52
C LEU A 29 23.57 -14.31 27.13
N LEU A 30 23.51 -13.47 26.10
CA LEU A 30 23.41 -13.90 24.71
C LEU A 30 24.72 -14.61 24.24
N GLU A 31 25.89 -14.07 24.58
CA GLU A 31 27.19 -14.71 24.33
C GLU A 31 27.27 -16.10 24.97
N PHE A 32 26.81 -16.22 26.22
CA PHE A 32 26.74 -17.49 26.93
C PHE A 32 25.76 -18.48 26.25
N ALA A 33 24.54 -18.03 25.94
CA ALA A 33 23.52 -18.89 25.30
C ALA A 33 23.98 -19.39 23.92
N ILE A 34 24.62 -18.53 23.12
CA ILE A 34 25.21 -18.92 21.83
C ILE A 34 26.35 -19.94 22.05
N GLY A 35 27.18 -19.73 23.07
CA GLY A 35 28.25 -20.64 23.44
C GLY A 35 27.74 -22.05 23.80
N GLU A 36 26.72 -22.13 24.66
CA GLU A 36 26.08 -23.42 25.05
C GLU A 36 25.42 -24.10 23.84
N PHE A 37 24.74 -23.34 22.96
CA PHE A 37 24.16 -23.91 21.74
C PHE A 37 25.22 -24.55 20.83
N MET A 38 26.36 -23.85 20.64
CA MET A 38 27.47 -24.40 19.85
C MET A 38 28.08 -25.64 20.47
N GLU A 39 28.16 -25.75 21.81
CA GLU A 39 28.63 -26.94 22.48
C GLU A 39 27.67 -28.12 22.29
N VAL A 40 26.36 -27.92 22.35
CA VAL A 40 25.35 -28.95 22.09
C VAL A 40 25.45 -29.47 20.65
N GLU A 41 25.51 -28.55 19.66
CA GLU A 41 25.67 -28.91 18.24
C GLU A 41 26.97 -29.69 17.98
N LEU A 42 28.05 -29.30 18.70
CA LEU A 42 29.33 -29.96 18.60
C LEU A 42 29.31 -31.37 19.25
N ASP A 43 28.61 -31.54 20.40
CA ASP A 43 28.40 -32.82 21.05
C ASP A 43 27.72 -33.83 20.13
N GLU A 44 26.66 -33.35 19.42
CA GLU A 44 25.94 -34.15 18.41
C GLU A 44 26.87 -34.54 17.25
N LYS A 45 27.65 -33.62 16.75
CA LYS A 45 28.56 -33.83 15.62
C LYS A 45 29.72 -34.77 15.94
N ILE A 46 30.23 -34.71 17.16
CA ILE A 46 31.32 -35.58 17.66
C ILE A 46 30.76 -36.94 18.10
N GLY A 47 29.48 -37.05 18.46
CA GLY A 47 28.86 -38.24 19.04
C GLY A 47 29.22 -38.48 20.50
N ALA A 48 29.84 -37.50 21.19
CA ALA A 48 30.23 -37.59 22.60
C ALA A 48 30.33 -36.20 23.26
N LYS A 49 29.96 -36.12 24.53
CA LYS A 49 30.12 -34.90 25.36
C LYS A 49 31.58 -34.60 25.69
N SER A 50 31.83 -33.43 26.20
CA SER A 50 33.15 -33.03 26.70
C SER A 50 33.61 -33.99 27.77
N TYR A 51 34.86 -34.51 27.66
CA TYR A 51 35.49 -35.52 28.56
C TYR A 51 34.81 -36.90 28.61
N GLU A 52 33.79 -37.17 27.80
CA GLU A 52 33.16 -38.49 27.71
C GLU A 52 33.99 -39.43 26.85
N ARG A 53 34.30 -40.64 27.36
CA ARG A 53 34.90 -41.74 26.59
C ARG A 53 33.80 -42.65 26.12
N ARG A 54 33.50 -42.64 24.83
CA ARG A 54 32.42 -43.45 24.23
C ARG A 54 32.91 -44.14 22.96
N GLU A 55 32.55 -45.39 22.77
CA GLU A 55 32.71 -46.09 21.50
C GLU A 55 31.79 -45.39 20.46
N GLY A 56 32.32 -45.09 19.28
CA GLY A 56 31.58 -44.32 18.25
C GLY A 56 31.86 -42.82 18.23
N ARG A 57 32.78 -42.32 19.01
CA ARG A 57 33.25 -40.95 18.95
C ARG A 57 33.97 -40.66 17.63
N ASN A 58 33.44 -39.73 16.83
CA ASN A 58 33.93 -39.47 15.48
C ASN A 58 35.08 -38.42 15.42
N ASN A 59 35.27 -37.59 16.44
CA ASN A 59 36.27 -36.53 16.45
C ASN A 59 36.61 -36.07 17.89
N TYR A 60 37.58 -35.14 17.99
CA TYR A 60 38.03 -34.58 19.27
C TYR A 60 37.96 -33.07 19.21
N ARG A 61 37.67 -32.44 20.36
CA ARG A 61 37.74 -30.99 20.54
C ARG A 61 39.20 -30.53 20.52
N ASN A 62 39.46 -29.36 19.93
CA ASN A 62 40.77 -28.73 19.82
C ASN A 62 40.76 -27.27 20.25
N GLY A 63 40.18 -26.98 21.41
CA GLY A 63 40.07 -25.65 21.96
C GLY A 63 39.06 -24.76 21.17
N TYR A 64 39.27 -23.47 21.23
CA TYR A 64 38.39 -22.46 20.64
C TYR A 64 39.16 -21.52 19.69
N ARG A 65 38.44 -20.91 18.77
CA ARG A 65 38.92 -19.74 18.03
C ARG A 65 38.01 -18.55 18.36
N VAL A 66 38.61 -17.40 18.60
CA VAL A 66 37.86 -16.15 18.70
C VAL A 66 37.63 -15.64 17.28
N ARG A 67 36.42 -15.19 16.99
CA ARG A 67 36.12 -14.49 15.72
C ARG A 67 37.02 -13.26 15.60
N LYS A 68 37.58 -13.01 14.41
CA LYS A 68 38.39 -11.81 14.15
C LYS A 68 37.56 -10.51 14.29
N GLU A 69 36.27 -10.61 14.03
CA GLU A 69 35.32 -9.51 14.10
C GLU A 69 34.08 -9.93 14.89
N PRO A 70 33.49 -9.06 15.71
CA PRO A 70 32.32 -9.36 16.51
C PRO A 70 31.10 -9.65 15.65
N LEU A 71 30.14 -10.39 16.16
CA LEU A 71 28.79 -10.48 15.62
C LEU A 71 28.04 -9.22 16.05
N LYS A 72 27.58 -8.44 15.09
CA LYS A 72 26.81 -7.21 15.33
C LYS A 72 25.35 -7.55 15.58
N THR A 73 24.84 -7.22 16.76
CA THR A 73 23.47 -7.50 17.18
C THR A 73 22.75 -6.25 17.66
N GLY A 74 21.45 -6.31 17.82
CA GLY A 74 20.65 -5.26 18.44
C GLY A 74 21.00 -4.96 19.90
N LEU A 75 21.81 -5.80 20.54
CA LEU A 75 22.29 -5.64 21.92
C LEU A 75 23.76 -5.18 22.01
N GLY A 76 24.39 -4.92 20.86
CA GLY A 76 25.80 -4.56 20.76
C GLY A 76 26.67 -5.64 20.08
N ASP A 77 27.98 -5.47 20.14
CA ASP A 77 28.96 -6.34 19.52
C ASP A 77 29.24 -7.59 20.39
N LEU A 78 28.95 -8.79 19.86
CA LEU A 78 29.17 -10.06 20.55
C LEU A 78 30.50 -10.69 20.11
N TRP A 79 31.35 -11.01 21.09
CA TRP A 79 32.63 -11.69 20.88
C TRP A 79 32.47 -13.19 21.08
N ILE A 80 32.23 -13.94 20.00
CA ILE A 80 31.92 -15.36 20.06
C ILE A 80 33.19 -16.21 19.96
N LYS A 81 33.34 -17.15 20.92
CA LYS A 81 34.38 -18.18 20.91
C LYS A 81 33.82 -19.44 20.24
N ILE A 82 34.28 -19.74 19.02
CA ILE A 82 33.83 -20.92 18.25
C ILE A 82 34.68 -22.12 18.59
N PRO A 83 34.09 -23.26 19.01
CA PRO A 83 34.83 -24.49 19.26
C PRO A 83 35.54 -24.99 17.99
N LYS A 84 36.69 -25.65 18.16
CA LYS A 84 37.44 -26.28 17.07
C LYS A 84 37.41 -27.81 17.18
N LEU A 85 37.39 -28.44 16.02
CA LEU A 85 37.63 -29.88 15.88
C LEU A 85 39.13 -30.16 15.64
N ARG A 86 39.59 -31.33 16.05
CA ARG A 86 40.96 -31.79 15.79
C ARG A 86 41.16 -32.16 14.32
N ALA A 87 40.16 -32.79 13.71
CA ALA A 87 40.10 -33.11 12.30
C ALA A 87 38.90 -32.38 11.64
N GLY A 88 39.14 -31.73 10.49
CA GLY A 88 38.12 -30.99 9.78
C GLY A 88 37.81 -29.61 10.37
N SER A 89 36.72 -28.98 9.91
CA SER A 89 36.24 -27.66 10.35
C SER A 89 34.84 -27.77 10.94
N TYR A 90 34.61 -26.97 11.98
CA TYR A 90 33.29 -26.75 12.53
C TYR A 90 32.90 -25.30 12.31
N TYR A 91 31.71 -25.10 11.78
CA TYR A 91 31.05 -23.80 11.68
C TYR A 91 29.65 -23.95 12.27
N PRO A 92 29.29 -23.12 13.29
CA PRO A 92 27.97 -23.21 13.92
C PRO A 92 26.83 -22.86 12.98
N SER A 93 25.75 -23.66 13.04
CA SER A 93 24.54 -23.41 12.21
C SER A 93 23.88 -22.08 12.53
N ILE A 94 24.00 -21.61 13.77
CA ILE A 94 23.46 -20.32 14.23
C ILE A 94 24.23 -19.12 13.63
N LEU A 95 25.45 -19.32 13.13
CA LEU A 95 26.24 -18.27 12.51
C LEU A 95 26.23 -18.45 10.99
N GLU A 96 25.54 -17.59 10.26
CA GLU A 96 25.65 -17.57 8.81
C GLU A 96 27.08 -17.27 8.35
N HIS A 97 27.55 -18.04 7.35
CA HIS A 97 28.96 -18.11 6.97
C HIS A 97 29.63 -16.76 6.63
N TYR A 98 28.83 -15.79 6.17
CA TYR A 98 29.31 -14.47 5.73
C TYR A 98 28.57 -13.29 6.34
N ASN A 99 27.50 -13.50 7.09
CA ASN A 99 26.72 -12.38 7.66
C ASN A 99 27.25 -12.01 9.03
N ARG A 100 27.85 -10.82 9.14
CA ARG A 100 28.32 -10.19 10.38
C ARG A 100 27.24 -9.43 11.12
N ILE A 101 26.06 -9.37 10.55
CA ILE A 101 24.94 -8.59 11.04
C ILE A 101 23.85 -9.57 11.44
N ASP A 102 23.33 -9.40 12.65
CA ASP A 102 22.18 -10.16 13.14
C ASP A 102 20.93 -9.83 12.30
N ARG A 103 20.14 -10.86 11.98
CA ARG A 103 18.85 -10.69 11.29
C ARG A 103 17.90 -9.73 12.01
N ALA A 104 17.91 -9.74 13.35
CA ALA A 104 17.13 -8.80 14.14
C ALA A 104 17.54 -7.33 13.86
N LEU A 105 18.86 -7.09 13.71
CA LEU A 105 19.36 -5.76 13.35
C LEU A 105 18.96 -5.35 11.94
N VAL A 106 19.05 -6.28 10.97
CA VAL A 106 18.57 -6.06 9.60
C VAL A 106 17.09 -5.69 9.62
N THR A 107 16.28 -6.45 10.39
CA THR A 107 14.83 -6.16 10.54
C THR A 107 14.60 -4.77 11.12
N VAL A 108 15.32 -4.37 12.17
CA VAL A 108 15.22 -3.03 12.76
C VAL A 108 15.58 -1.94 11.75
N ILE A 109 16.64 -2.13 10.96
CA ILE A 109 17.06 -1.21 9.90
C ILE A 109 15.97 -1.11 8.83
N CYS A 110 15.40 -2.24 8.40
CA CYS A 110 14.32 -2.28 7.42
C CYS A 110 13.07 -1.57 7.95
N GLU A 111 12.66 -1.82 9.19
CA GLU A 111 11.50 -1.17 9.82
C GLU A 111 11.73 0.34 10.02
N ALA A 112 12.93 0.75 10.45
CA ALA A 112 13.29 2.16 10.55
C ALA A 112 13.25 2.85 9.17
N TYR A 113 13.73 2.16 8.13
CA TYR A 113 13.65 2.65 6.77
C TYR A 113 12.20 2.75 6.30
N TYR A 114 11.38 1.73 6.56
CA TYR A 114 9.94 1.75 6.33
C TYR A 114 9.27 2.94 7.04
N ALA A 115 9.71 3.28 8.26
CA ALA A 115 9.24 4.44 9.00
C ALA A 115 9.71 5.79 8.41
N GLY A 116 10.53 5.79 7.36
CA GLY A 116 11.05 7.00 6.71
C GLY A 116 12.30 7.60 7.38
N VAL A 117 13.01 6.80 8.18
CA VAL A 117 14.27 7.22 8.79
C VAL A 117 15.38 7.15 7.75
N SER A 118 16.10 8.25 7.52
CA SER A 118 17.22 8.27 6.57
C SER A 118 18.41 7.44 7.08
N THR A 119 19.26 6.95 6.17
CA THR A 119 20.45 6.16 6.51
C THR A 119 21.39 6.91 7.47
N ARG A 120 21.56 8.24 7.30
CA ARG A 120 22.34 9.07 8.23
C ARG A 120 21.75 9.10 9.63
N LYS A 121 20.44 9.30 9.72
CA LYS A 121 19.75 9.35 11.01
C LYS A 121 19.74 7.98 11.69
N MET A 122 19.76 6.90 10.94
CA MET A 122 19.94 5.55 11.50
C MET A 122 21.34 5.38 12.11
N GLU A 123 22.38 5.83 11.42
CA GLU A 123 23.76 5.82 11.93
C GLU A 123 23.83 6.55 13.28
N ASP A 124 23.27 7.77 13.36
CA ASP A 124 23.19 8.54 14.60
C ASP A 124 22.46 7.80 15.72
N ILE A 125 21.33 7.17 15.41
CA ILE A 125 20.54 6.38 16.37
C ILE A 125 21.36 5.18 16.87
N PHE A 126 22.02 4.44 15.99
CA PHE A 126 22.86 3.30 16.38
C PHE A 126 24.03 3.71 17.25
N HIS A 127 24.66 4.84 16.94
CA HIS A 127 25.70 5.41 17.81
C HIS A 127 25.17 5.74 19.22
N GLN A 128 23.97 6.35 19.31
CA GLN A 128 23.37 6.72 20.60
C GLN A 128 23.01 5.50 21.47
N ILE A 129 22.64 4.36 20.85
CA ILE A 129 22.35 3.12 21.60
C ILE A 129 23.58 2.22 21.81
N GLY A 130 24.79 2.76 21.57
CA GLY A 130 26.06 2.07 21.86
C GLY A 130 26.54 1.13 20.75
N MET A 131 25.93 1.16 19.58
CA MET A 131 26.32 0.36 18.41
C MET A 131 27.26 1.14 17.49
N ALA A 132 28.38 1.61 18.02
CA ALA A 132 29.36 2.47 17.32
C ALA A 132 29.94 1.86 16.03
N ASN A 133 29.85 0.54 15.85
CA ASN A 133 30.39 -0.16 14.68
C ASN A 133 29.38 -0.37 13.54
N ILE A 134 28.17 0.19 13.64
CA ILE A 134 27.21 0.22 12.54
C ILE A 134 27.43 1.50 11.76
N ASP A 135 28.34 1.40 10.81
CA ASP A 135 28.67 2.50 9.92
C ASP A 135 27.67 2.59 8.74
N ARG A 136 27.81 3.65 7.96
CA ARG A 136 26.99 3.87 6.74
C ARG A 136 27.04 2.70 5.76
N ASN A 137 28.13 1.94 5.70
CA ASN A 137 28.30 0.82 4.78
C ASN A 137 27.42 -0.36 5.19
N VAL A 138 27.24 -0.59 6.51
CA VAL A 138 26.33 -1.60 7.05
C VAL A 138 24.90 -1.26 6.70
N VAL A 139 24.47 -0.02 6.97
CA VAL A 139 23.12 0.46 6.65
C VAL A 139 22.88 0.44 5.13
N SER A 140 23.89 0.76 4.32
CA SER A 140 23.82 0.74 2.87
C SER A 140 23.64 -0.69 2.33
N ARG A 141 24.31 -1.70 2.91
CA ARG A 141 24.12 -3.12 2.54
C ARG A 141 22.71 -3.60 2.86
N CYS A 142 22.20 -3.28 4.06
CA CYS A 142 20.81 -3.59 4.39
C CYS A 142 19.82 -2.93 3.43
N ALA A 143 20.12 -1.69 3.01
CA ALA A 143 19.33 -1.01 2.00
C ALA A 143 19.37 -1.73 0.63
N GLN A 144 20.49 -2.34 0.23
CA GLN A 144 20.57 -3.15 -0.98
C GLN A 144 19.73 -4.44 -0.88
N GLU A 145 19.69 -5.09 0.29
CA GLU A 145 18.81 -6.24 0.51
C GLU A 145 17.33 -5.86 0.31
N ILE A 146 16.92 -4.67 0.79
CA ILE A 146 15.57 -4.14 0.52
C ILE A 146 15.36 -3.92 -0.99
N ASP A 147 16.36 -3.37 -1.71
CA ASP A 147 16.26 -3.17 -3.15
C ASP A 147 16.03 -4.49 -3.89
N GLU A 148 16.72 -5.57 -3.50
CA GLU A 148 16.54 -6.91 -4.09
C GLU A 148 15.15 -7.48 -3.77
N GLN A 149 14.65 -7.32 -2.54
CA GLN A 149 13.30 -7.76 -2.16
C GLN A 149 12.24 -7.01 -2.96
N VAL A 150 12.34 -5.67 -3.04
CA VAL A 150 11.43 -4.84 -3.83
C VAL A 150 11.49 -5.23 -5.32
N LYS A 151 12.69 -5.50 -5.85
CA LYS A 151 12.85 -5.94 -7.23
C LYS A 151 12.14 -7.28 -7.48
N LYS A 152 12.38 -8.29 -6.65
CA LYS A 152 11.71 -9.61 -6.74
C LYS A 152 10.20 -9.47 -6.67
N TRP A 153 9.69 -8.64 -5.74
CA TRP A 153 8.26 -8.38 -5.62
C TRP A 153 7.69 -7.69 -6.85
N LYS A 154 8.39 -6.71 -7.42
CA LYS A 154 7.97 -6.02 -8.66
C LYS A 154 7.97 -6.93 -9.89
N GLU A 155 8.88 -7.90 -9.95
CA GLU A 155 9.05 -8.83 -11.08
C GLU A 155 8.27 -10.13 -10.91
N ARG A 156 7.54 -10.29 -9.80
CA ARG A 156 6.75 -11.51 -9.55
C ARG A 156 5.69 -11.72 -10.64
N THR A 157 5.41 -12.99 -10.94
CA THR A 157 4.29 -13.37 -11.80
C THR A 157 2.97 -12.89 -11.19
N LEU A 158 2.08 -12.39 -12.01
CA LEU A 158 0.73 -12.00 -11.63
C LEU A 158 -0.26 -13.08 -12.08
N ASP A 159 -1.44 -13.09 -11.45
CA ASP A 159 -2.57 -13.86 -11.95
C ASP A 159 -2.98 -13.29 -13.32
N ASP A 160 -3.53 -14.10 -14.20
CA ASP A 160 -3.97 -13.66 -15.52
C ASP A 160 -5.23 -12.80 -15.46
N ASN A 161 -6.08 -13.02 -14.44
CA ASN A 161 -7.34 -12.33 -14.22
C ASN A 161 -7.40 -11.66 -12.85
N TYR A 162 -7.88 -10.42 -12.83
CA TYR A 162 -8.28 -9.71 -11.62
C TYR A 162 -9.70 -9.16 -11.82
N VAL A 163 -10.50 -9.12 -10.76
CA VAL A 163 -11.89 -8.67 -10.88
C VAL A 163 -11.94 -7.17 -11.14
N TYR A 164 -11.25 -6.38 -10.33
CA TYR A 164 -11.17 -4.93 -10.47
C TYR A 164 -9.74 -4.45 -10.35
N ILE A 165 -9.37 -3.45 -11.15
CA ILE A 165 -8.04 -2.82 -11.08
C ILE A 165 -8.21 -1.31 -10.92
N TRP A 166 -7.54 -0.75 -9.92
CA TRP A 166 -7.48 0.70 -9.69
C TRP A 166 -6.10 1.22 -10.04
N LEU A 167 -6.06 2.29 -10.83
CA LEU A 167 -4.84 2.99 -11.22
C LEU A 167 -4.87 4.40 -10.65
N ASP A 168 -3.75 4.83 -10.09
CA ASP A 168 -3.59 6.19 -9.55
C ASP A 168 -2.13 6.62 -9.57
N ALA A 169 -1.88 7.92 -9.43
CA ALA A 169 -0.56 8.49 -9.39
C ALA A 169 -0.36 9.40 -8.17
N VAL A 170 0.76 9.22 -7.49
CA VAL A 170 1.20 10.10 -6.40
C VAL A 170 2.47 10.79 -6.81
N TYR A 171 2.56 12.11 -6.57
CA TYR A 171 3.77 12.87 -6.89
C TYR A 171 4.67 13.01 -5.67
N THR A 172 5.97 12.86 -5.89
CA THR A 172 7.02 13.06 -4.89
C THR A 172 8.18 13.87 -5.47
N ARG A 173 9.10 14.30 -4.63
CA ARG A 173 10.27 15.10 -5.04
C ARG A 173 11.54 14.26 -4.97
N VAL A 174 12.26 14.20 -6.07
CA VAL A 174 13.50 13.43 -6.20
C VAL A 174 14.60 14.34 -6.73
N ARG A 175 15.82 14.18 -6.24
CA ARG A 175 17.00 14.88 -6.77
C ARG A 175 17.57 14.08 -7.94
N GLU A 176 17.66 14.72 -9.09
CA GLU A 176 18.26 14.18 -10.32
C GLU A 176 19.19 15.24 -10.91
N GLU A 177 20.42 14.86 -11.23
CA GLU A 177 21.40 15.73 -11.89
C GLU A 177 21.57 17.11 -11.24
N GLY A 178 21.51 17.15 -9.91
CA GLY A 178 21.64 18.40 -9.14
C GLY A 178 20.35 19.22 -8.96
N ALA A 179 19.29 18.93 -9.72
CA ALA A 179 17.98 19.58 -9.61
C ALA A 179 16.99 18.75 -8.78
N VAL A 180 15.98 19.41 -8.22
CA VAL A 180 14.84 18.74 -7.57
C VAL A 180 13.69 18.67 -8.56
N VAL A 181 13.34 17.45 -8.98
CA VAL A 181 12.28 17.20 -9.95
C VAL A 181 11.06 16.56 -9.28
N SER A 182 9.87 16.85 -9.80
CA SER A 182 8.64 16.15 -9.43
C SER A 182 8.59 14.82 -10.16
N THR A 183 8.47 13.73 -9.40
CA THR A 183 8.43 12.37 -9.92
C THR A 183 7.07 11.76 -9.64
N ALA A 184 6.41 11.21 -10.66
CA ALA A 184 5.16 10.49 -10.53
C ALA A 184 5.45 9.04 -10.09
N VAL A 185 4.76 8.59 -9.06
CA VAL A 185 4.69 7.20 -8.61
C VAL A 185 3.37 6.64 -9.13
N LEU A 186 3.38 5.94 -10.24
CA LEU A 186 2.22 5.28 -10.83
C LEU A 186 1.98 3.97 -10.07
N ILE A 187 0.76 3.71 -9.63
CA ILE A 187 0.41 2.57 -8.77
C ILE A 187 -0.76 1.81 -9.39
N ALA A 188 -0.68 0.48 -9.40
CA ALA A 188 -1.76 -0.41 -9.76
C ALA A 188 -2.12 -1.30 -8.57
N THR A 189 -3.38 -1.27 -8.17
CA THR A 189 -3.94 -2.18 -7.16
C THR A 189 -5.08 -2.98 -7.76
N ALA A 190 -5.33 -4.15 -7.23
CA ALA A 190 -6.35 -5.03 -7.77
C ALA A 190 -7.19 -5.73 -6.69
N LEU A 191 -8.36 -6.19 -7.10
CA LEU A 191 -9.16 -7.15 -6.37
C LEU A 191 -9.01 -8.52 -7.03
N ARG A 192 -8.60 -9.51 -6.26
CA ARG A 192 -8.48 -10.90 -6.67
C ARG A 192 -9.85 -11.59 -6.67
N GLU A 193 -9.94 -12.74 -7.33
CA GLU A 193 -11.17 -13.55 -7.34
C GLU A 193 -11.58 -14.06 -5.96
N ASP A 194 -10.59 -14.28 -5.06
CA ASP A 194 -10.82 -14.68 -3.67
C ASP A 194 -11.36 -13.54 -2.78
N GLY A 195 -11.49 -12.34 -3.34
CA GLY A 195 -12.01 -11.15 -2.67
C GLY A 195 -10.97 -10.37 -1.87
N HIS A 196 -9.70 -10.77 -1.88
CA HIS A 196 -8.62 -10.01 -1.29
C HIS A 196 -8.07 -8.96 -2.26
N ARG A 197 -7.51 -7.89 -1.70
CA ARG A 197 -6.80 -6.88 -2.49
C ARG A 197 -5.34 -7.26 -2.65
N ASP A 198 -4.75 -6.81 -3.75
CA ASP A 198 -3.31 -6.91 -4.00
C ASP A 198 -2.80 -5.59 -4.60
N ILE A 199 -1.51 -5.33 -4.45
CA ILE A 199 -0.83 -4.24 -5.14
C ILE A 199 0.01 -4.86 -6.25
N LEU A 200 -0.40 -4.68 -7.50
CA LEU A 200 0.23 -5.30 -8.65
C LEU A 200 1.65 -4.79 -8.90
N GLY A 201 1.89 -3.53 -8.54
CA GLY A 201 3.18 -2.90 -8.66
C GLY A 201 3.10 -1.39 -8.74
N PHE A 202 4.27 -0.78 -9.01
CA PHE A 202 4.40 0.65 -9.22
C PHE A 202 5.52 0.98 -10.20
N HIS A 203 5.46 2.18 -10.79
CA HIS A 203 6.48 2.69 -11.69
C HIS A 203 6.82 4.14 -11.35
N LEU A 204 8.12 4.51 -11.42
CA LEU A 204 8.58 5.87 -11.20
C LEU A 204 8.82 6.56 -12.55
N GLY A 205 7.98 7.53 -12.88
CA GLY A 205 8.10 8.36 -14.08
C GLY A 205 8.36 9.81 -13.74
N ASN A 206 9.04 10.56 -14.61
CA ASN A 206 9.29 11.99 -14.39
C ASN A 206 8.00 12.82 -14.38
N LYS A 207 6.97 12.31 -15.02
CA LYS A 207 5.61 12.86 -15.04
C LYS A 207 4.61 11.77 -15.37
N GLU A 208 3.36 12.04 -15.07
CA GLU A 208 2.25 11.25 -15.57
C GLU A 208 2.08 11.50 -17.07
N SER A 209 2.46 10.53 -17.89
CA SER A 209 2.45 10.63 -19.35
C SER A 209 2.04 9.31 -19.97
N PHE A 210 1.58 9.36 -21.22
CA PHE A 210 1.29 8.15 -22.01
C PHE A 210 2.44 7.14 -21.99
N TYR A 211 3.67 7.60 -22.21
CA TYR A 211 4.84 6.72 -22.25
C TYR A 211 5.07 5.99 -20.93
N ASN A 212 5.04 6.70 -19.79
CA ASN A 212 5.26 6.10 -18.49
C ASN A 212 4.14 5.13 -18.10
N TRP A 213 2.88 5.47 -18.40
CA TRP A 213 1.75 4.56 -18.22
C TRP A 213 1.86 3.34 -19.13
N LYS A 214 2.23 3.52 -20.41
CA LYS A 214 2.42 2.41 -21.34
C LYS A 214 3.50 1.44 -20.86
N VAL A 215 4.68 1.93 -20.48
CA VAL A 215 5.76 1.11 -19.92
C VAL A 215 5.29 0.35 -18.67
N PHE A 216 4.57 1.01 -17.80
CA PHE A 216 4.05 0.37 -16.59
C PHE A 216 3.01 -0.73 -16.90
N LEU A 217 2.01 -0.42 -17.72
CA LEU A 217 0.98 -1.37 -18.12
C LEU A 217 1.53 -2.55 -18.91
N GLN A 218 2.49 -2.32 -19.81
CA GLN A 218 3.21 -3.39 -20.49
C GLN A 218 3.93 -4.32 -19.52
N SER A 219 4.59 -3.77 -18.50
CA SER A 219 5.26 -4.59 -17.48
C SER A 219 4.26 -5.46 -16.69
N LEU A 220 3.04 -4.99 -16.43
CA LEU A 220 2.00 -5.82 -15.82
C LEU A 220 1.56 -6.95 -16.74
N LYS A 221 1.41 -6.67 -18.04
CA LYS A 221 1.05 -7.66 -19.07
C LYS A 221 2.12 -8.73 -19.23
N GLU A 222 3.40 -8.34 -19.30
CA GLU A 222 4.55 -9.25 -19.38
C GLU A 222 4.66 -10.18 -18.17
N ARG A 223 4.20 -9.72 -17.00
CA ARG A 223 4.15 -10.49 -15.76
C ARG A 223 2.94 -11.42 -15.65
N GLY A 224 2.05 -11.45 -16.64
CA GLY A 224 0.94 -12.39 -16.74
C GLY A 224 -0.46 -11.78 -16.74
N LEU A 225 -0.63 -10.50 -16.38
CA LEU A 225 -1.95 -9.86 -16.38
C LEU A 225 -2.55 -9.81 -17.80
N GLN A 226 -3.72 -10.42 -18.01
CA GLN A 226 -4.40 -10.44 -19.30
C GLN A 226 -5.74 -9.70 -19.27
N HIS A 227 -6.52 -9.87 -18.21
CA HIS A 227 -7.89 -9.41 -18.16
C HIS A 227 -8.28 -8.82 -16.80
N SER A 228 -9.26 -7.90 -16.84
CA SER A 228 -9.99 -7.43 -15.66
C SER A 228 -11.42 -7.07 -16.05
N GLU A 229 -12.38 -7.31 -15.16
CA GLU A 229 -13.79 -6.96 -15.39
C GLU A 229 -13.99 -5.43 -15.47
N LEU A 230 -13.20 -4.65 -14.74
CA LEU A 230 -13.26 -3.20 -14.75
C LEU A 230 -11.95 -2.57 -14.30
N TRP A 231 -11.51 -1.57 -15.05
CA TRP A 231 -10.42 -0.67 -14.68
C TRP A 231 -10.96 0.64 -14.14
N ILE A 232 -10.46 1.12 -13.03
CA ILE A 232 -10.93 2.35 -12.39
C ILE A 232 -9.76 3.33 -12.27
N SER A 233 -9.89 4.55 -12.77
CA SER A 233 -8.86 5.59 -12.66
C SER A 233 -9.43 7.00 -12.72
N ASP A 234 -8.57 8.00 -12.59
CA ASP A 234 -8.92 9.35 -13.03
C ASP A 234 -8.95 9.41 -14.57
N ASN A 235 -9.40 10.54 -15.12
CA ASN A 235 -9.46 10.73 -16.58
C ASN A 235 -8.20 11.43 -17.10
N HIS A 236 -7.03 10.85 -16.84
CA HIS A 236 -5.78 11.36 -17.41
C HIS A 236 -5.61 10.84 -18.85
N GLU A 237 -5.52 11.74 -19.81
CA GLU A 237 -5.46 11.39 -21.26
C GLU A 237 -4.38 10.38 -21.59
N GLY A 238 -3.18 10.57 -21.02
CA GLY A 238 -2.05 9.66 -21.24
C GLY A 238 -2.29 8.25 -20.69
N LEU A 239 -3.01 8.14 -19.55
CA LEU A 239 -3.39 6.85 -18.98
C LEU A 239 -4.43 6.16 -19.85
N ASN A 240 -5.49 6.86 -20.25
CA ASN A 240 -6.56 6.28 -21.08
C ASN A 240 -6.02 5.75 -22.41
N LYS A 241 -5.15 6.52 -23.08
CA LYS A 241 -4.48 6.07 -24.31
C LYS A 241 -3.61 4.83 -24.09
N ALA A 242 -2.86 4.80 -22.99
CA ALA A 242 -2.00 3.67 -22.67
C ALA A 242 -2.81 2.41 -22.34
N LEU A 243 -3.94 2.57 -21.62
CA LEU A 243 -4.85 1.47 -21.29
C LEU A 243 -5.47 0.88 -22.54
N MET A 244 -5.98 1.72 -23.45
CA MET A 244 -6.57 1.27 -24.73
C MET A 244 -5.55 0.52 -25.59
N GLU A 245 -4.28 0.92 -25.58
CA GLU A 245 -3.25 0.26 -26.38
C GLU A 245 -2.76 -1.06 -25.76
N CYS A 246 -2.55 -1.09 -24.45
CA CYS A 246 -2.01 -2.27 -23.76
C CYS A 246 -3.11 -3.33 -23.49
N PHE A 247 -4.33 -2.89 -23.20
CA PHE A 247 -5.48 -3.74 -22.84
C PHE A 247 -6.73 -3.31 -23.62
N PRO A 248 -6.78 -3.56 -24.95
CA PRO A 248 -7.91 -3.15 -25.77
C PRO A 248 -9.20 -3.88 -25.36
N GLY A 249 -10.32 -3.18 -25.46
CA GLY A 249 -11.66 -3.74 -25.17
C GLY A 249 -12.00 -3.89 -23.68
N GLN A 250 -11.16 -3.42 -22.78
CA GLN A 250 -11.44 -3.45 -21.35
C GLN A 250 -12.41 -2.33 -20.94
N LEU A 251 -13.33 -2.63 -20.03
CA LEU A 251 -14.21 -1.63 -19.45
C LEU A 251 -13.42 -0.67 -18.53
N HIS A 252 -13.71 0.61 -18.66
CA HIS A 252 -13.10 1.65 -17.85
C HIS A 252 -14.14 2.48 -17.11
N GLN A 253 -13.91 2.74 -15.83
CA GLN A 253 -14.69 3.62 -14.98
C GLN A 253 -13.87 4.81 -14.56
N ARG A 254 -14.32 5.99 -14.89
CA ARG A 254 -13.74 7.22 -14.36
C ARG A 254 -14.12 7.41 -12.90
N CYS A 255 -13.15 7.73 -12.05
CA CYS A 255 -13.37 8.01 -10.64
C CYS A 255 -14.36 9.17 -10.44
N LEU A 256 -15.49 8.91 -9.80
CA LEU A 256 -16.54 9.92 -9.57
C LEU A 256 -16.05 11.09 -8.69
N VAL A 257 -15.13 10.86 -7.77
CA VAL A 257 -14.55 11.92 -6.93
C VAL A 257 -13.71 12.89 -7.77
N HIS A 258 -12.88 12.36 -8.67
CA HIS A 258 -12.10 13.17 -9.61
C HIS A 258 -12.99 13.88 -10.62
N TRP A 259 -14.00 13.18 -11.14
CA TRP A 259 -15.02 13.79 -12.03
C TRP A 259 -15.73 14.96 -11.34
N MET A 260 -16.20 14.79 -10.11
CA MET A 260 -16.85 15.86 -9.35
C MET A 260 -15.92 17.07 -9.16
N ARG A 261 -14.65 16.85 -8.82
CA ARG A 261 -13.65 17.91 -8.68
C ARG A 261 -13.41 18.63 -10.00
N ASN A 262 -13.30 17.90 -11.11
CA ASN A 262 -13.10 18.46 -12.43
C ASN A 262 -14.33 19.26 -12.88
N THR A 263 -15.54 18.81 -12.57
CA THR A 263 -16.80 19.53 -12.83
C THR A 263 -16.83 20.87 -12.10
N LEU A 264 -16.47 20.90 -10.81
CA LEU A 264 -16.38 22.12 -10.02
C LEU A 264 -15.35 23.11 -10.58
N GLY A 265 -14.26 22.60 -11.18
CA GLY A 265 -13.26 23.43 -11.86
C GLY A 265 -13.75 24.11 -13.16
N LYS A 266 -14.90 23.68 -13.70
CA LYS A 266 -15.49 24.27 -14.93
C LYS A 266 -16.38 25.47 -14.66
N VAL A 267 -16.68 25.77 -13.40
CA VAL A 267 -17.52 26.91 -12.99
C VAL A 267 -16.79 27.78 -11.96
N GLN A 268 -17.31 28.99 -11.75
CA GLN A 268 -16.77 29.91 -10.74
C GLN A 268 -17.10 29.38 -9.32
N LYS A 269 -16.27 29.74 -8.32
CA LYS A 269 -16.48 29.33 -6.93
C LYS A 269 -17.84 29.78 -6.35
N SER A 270 -18.36 30.94 -6.79
CA SER A 270 -19.69 31.44 -6.42
C SER A 270 -20.83 30.50 -6.83
N GLU A 271 -20.61 29.67 -7.85
CA GLU A 271 -21.60 28.73 -8.39
C GLU A 271 -21.55 27.35 -7.72
N HIS A 272 -20.56 27.11 -6.89
CA HIS A 272 -20.41 25.84 -6.17
C HIS A 272 -21.60 25.54 -5.23
N SER A 273 -22.28 26.58 -4.75
CA SER A 273 -23.44 26.46 -3.82
C SER A 273 -24.59 25.65 -4.41
N TRP A 274 -24.92 25.84 -5.68
CA TRP A 274 -25.98 25.07 -6.35
C TRP A 274 -25.46 23.76 -6.97
N LEU A 275 -24.21 23.74 -7.45
CA LEU A 275 -23.68 22.61 -8.19
C LEU A 275 -23.28 21.43 -7.28
N ILE A 276 -22.67 21.69 -6.11
CA ILE A 276 -22.24 20.65 -5.18
C ILE A 276 -23.37 19.70 -4.75
N PRO A 277 -24.57 20.16 -4.36
CA PRO A 277 -25.67 19.28 -3.99
C PRO A 277 -26.08 18.35 -5.14
N LEU A 278 -26.17 18.86 -6.36
CA LEU A 278 -26.52 18.08 -7.56
C LEU A 278 -25.49 17.01 -7.87
N LEU A 279 -24.19 17.37 -7.87
CA LEU A 279 -23.13 16.42 -8.08
C LEU A 279 -23.11 15.33 -6.99
N LYS A 280 -23.36 15.70 -5.72
CA LYS A 280 -23.48 14.72 -4.63
C LYS A 280 -24.67 13.79 -4.82
N SER A 281 -25.80 14.25 -5.35
CA SER A 281 -26.95 13.40 -5.66
C SER A 281 -26.58 12.34 -6.70
N VAL A 282 -25.84 12.70 -7.75
CA VAL A 282 -25.34 11.75 -8.74
C VAL A 282 -24.37 10.74 -8.12
N VAL A 283 -23.37 11.24 -7.39
CA VAL A 283 -22.32 10.38 -6.80
C VAL A 283 -22.88 9.44 -5.72
N ASN A 284 -23.90 9.86 -4.96
CA ASN A 284 -24.45 9.07 -3.85
C ASN A 284 -25.68 8.25 -4.25
N ALA A 285 -26.04 8.23 -5.52
CA ALA A 285 -27.14 7.39 -6.00
C ALA A 285 -26.92 5.92 -5.59
N SER A 286 -27.96 5.29 -5.05
CA SER A 286 -27.96 3.91 -4.56
C SER A 286 -28.61 2.93 -5.52
N THR A 287 -29.36 3.44 -6.52
CA THR A 287 -29.95 2.66 -7.62
C THR A 287 -29.67 3.34 -8.95
N GLU A 288 -29.80 2.59 -10.04
CA GLU A 288 -29.63 3.11 -11.40
C GLU A 288 -30.66 4.19 -11.72
N GLU A 289 -31.90 4.03 -11.26
CA GLU A 289 -32.98 5.02 -11.42
C GLU A 289 -32.64 6.33 -10.69
N MET A 290 -32.15 6.24 -9.46
CA MET A 290 -31.74 7.43 -8.70
C MET A 290 -30.56 8.14 -9.38
N PHE A 291 -29.62 7.40 -9.96
CA PHE A 291 -28.50 7.98 -10.72
C PHE A 291 -29.04 8.71 -11.96
N ASN A 292 -29.88 8.05 -12.76
CA ASN A 292 -30.45 8.62 -13.97
C ASN A 292 -31.32 9.84 -13.68
N PHE A 293 -32.10 9.82 -12.60
CA PHE A 293 -32.87 10.98 -12.15
C PHE A 293 -31.96 12.14 -11.75
N ALA A 294 -30.99 11.90 -10.89
CA ALA A 294 -30.05 12.92 -10.43
C ALA A 294 -29.23 13.51 -11.61
N TRP A 295 -28.87 12.67 -12.58
CA TRP A 295 -28.18 13.07 -13.79
C TRP A 295 -29.02 14.01 -14.65
N ARG A 296 -30.27 13.62 -14.97
CA ARG A 296 -31.21 14.47 -15.73
C ARG A 296 -31.44 15.80 -15.02
N HIS A 297 -31.62 15.78 -13.70
CA HIS A 297 -31.79 16.98 -12.89
C HIS A 297 -30.56 17.90 -12.99
N LEU A 298 -29.35 17.36 -12.90
CA LEU A 298 -28.11 18.13 -13.06
C LEU A 298 -28.04 18.82 -14.44
N LEU A 299 -28.38 18.11 -15.51
CA LEU A 299 -28.40 18.65 -16.88
C LEU A 299 -29.40 19.78 -17.04
N ILE A 300 -30.63 19.58 -16.54
CA ILE A 300 -31.70 20.60 -16.59
C ILE A 300 -31.29 21.87 -15.85
N VAL A 301 -30.77 21.72 -14.62
CA VAL A 301 -30.34 22.89 -13.84
C VAL A 301 -29.18 23.61 -14.51
N ALA A 302 -28.22 22.91 -15.08
CA ALA A 302 -27.12 23.49 -15.83
C ALA A 302 -27.64 24.32 -17.03
N GLU A 303 -28.64 23.82 -17.75
CA GLU A 303 -29.28 24.52 -18.87
C GLU A 303 -30.04 25.74 -18.40
N VAL A 304 -30.92 25.61 -17.39
CA VAL A 304 -31.70 26.75 -16.82
C VAL A 304 -30.79 27.86 -16.31
N LYS A 305 -29.62 27.53 -15.76
CA LYS A 305 -28.62 28.51 -15.34
C LYS A 305 -27.76 29.05 -16.49
N GLY A 306 -28.05 28.67 -17.76
CA GLY A 306 -27.33 29.11 -18.94
C GLY A 306 -25.90 28.58 -19.05
N LYS A 307 -25.61 27.45 -18.41
CA LYS A 307 -24.28 26.81 -18.40
C LYS A 307 -24.13 25.77 -19.50
N TYR A 308 -24.38 26.17 -20.75
CA TYR A 308 -24.39 25.24 -21.90
C TYR A 308 -23.09 24.46 -22.10
N LYS A 309 -21.92 25.12 -21.93
CA LYS A 309 -20.61 24.41 -21.99
C LYS A 309 -20.42 23.38 -20.89
N LEU A 310 -20.96 23.66 -19.70
CA LEU A 310 -20.93 22.68 -18.61
C LEU A 310 -21.82 21.49 -18.94
N ARG A 311 -23.02 21.75 -19.47
CA ARG A 311 -23.98 20.71 -19.88
C ARG A 311 -23.37 19.78 -20.94
N GLU A 312 -22.80 20.35 -22.01
CA GLU A 312 -22.12 19.59 -23.07
C GLU A 312 -21.02 18.68 -22.49
N TRP A 313 -20.14 19.23 -21.64
CA TRP A 313 -19.09 18.45 -20.98
C TRP A 313 -19.66 17.36 -20.06
N LEU A 314 -20.76 17.60 -19.36
CA LEU A 314 -21.45 16.57 -18.56
C LEU A 314 -21.93 15.44 -19.47
N GLU A 315 -22.66 15.76 -20.55
CA GLU A 315 -23.17 14.77 -21.50
C GLU A 315 -22.05 13.89 -22.08
N GLU A 316 -20.92 14.46 -22.47
CA GLU A 316 -19.74 13.75 -22.95
C GLU A 316 -19.15 12.81 -21.88
N SER A 317 -19.25 13.15 -20.61
CA SER A 317 -18.69 12.35 -19.51
C SER A 317 -19.60 11.23 -19.03
N TYR A 318 -20.82 11.12 -19.51
CA TYR A 318 -21.83 10.17 -18.99
C TYR A 318 -21.35 8.71 -19.02
N GLU A 319 -20.90 8.23 -20.17
CA GLU A 319 -20.46 6.85 -20.34
C GLU A 319 -19.28 6.49 -19.42
N GLU A 320 -18.32 7.42 -19.29
CA GLU A 320 -17.13 7.22 -18.45
C GLU A 320 -17.47 7.07 -16.97
N ILE A 321 -18.52 7.76 -16.49
CA ILE A 321 -18.89 7.79 -15.06
C ILE A 321 -19.99 6.80 -14.70
N SER A 322 -20.71 6.24 -15.66
CA SER A 322 -21.84 5.32 -15.46
C SER A 322 -21.49 3.85 -15.66
N THR A 323 -20.28 3.53 -16.10
CA THR A 323 -19.83 2.15 -16.37
C THR A 323 -20.04 1.20 -15.17
N TYR A 324 -19.86 1.69 -13.94
CA TYR A 324 -20.03 0.92 -12.71
C TYR A 324 -21.47 0.42 -12.49
N LEU A 325 -22.48 1.04 -13.12
CA LEU A 325 -23.90 0.62 -13.07
C LEU A 325 -24.12 -0.75 -13.72
N ASN A 326 -23.20 -1.22 -14.58
CA ASN A 326 -23.25 -2.55 -15.17
C ASN A 326 -22.76 -3.67 -14.23
N PHE A 327 -22.48 -3.34 -12.98
CA PHE A 327 -21.98 -4.27 -11.95
C PHE A 327 -22.98 -4.36 -10.78
N PRO A 328 -22.89 -5.40 -9.93
CA PRO A 328 -23.79 -5.56 -8.80
C PRO A 328 -23.81 -4.32 -7.88
N PRO A 329 -24.99 -3.84 -7.46
CA PRO A 329 -25.12 -2.64 -6.62
C PRO A 329 -24.28 -2.65 -5.35
N GLU A 330 -24.08 -3.81 -4.75
CA GLU A 330 -23.23 -3.99 -3.56
C GLU A 330 -21.74 -3.71 -3.82
N HIS A 331 -21.30 -3.75 -5.09
CA HIS A 331 -19.93 -3.41 -5.49
C HIS A 331 -19.74 -1.90 -5.72
N TRP A 332 -20.79 -1.15 -6.04
CA TRP A 332 -20.73 0.23 -6.51
C TRP A 332 -19.92 1.15 -5.59
N MET A 333 -20.12 1.05 -4.26
CA MET A 333 -19.37 1.85 -3.30
C MET A 333 -17.85 1.63 -3.36
N LYS A 334 -17.40 0.52 -3.93
CA LYS A 334 -15.99 0.13 -4.03
C LYS A 334 -15.38 0.49 -5.38
N ILE A 335 -16.18 0.47 -6.46
CA ILE A 335 -15.70 0.58 -7.83
C ILE A 335 -15.97 1.93 -8.50
N LYS A 336 -16.85 2.76 -7.96
CA LYS A 336 -17.15 4.08 -8.51
C LYS A 336 -16.07 5.14 -8.25
N CYS A 337 -15.05 4.84 -7.43
CA CYS A 337 -13.99 5.78 -7.11
C CYS A 337 -12.70 5.05 -6.72
N THR A 338 -11.60 5.82 -6.66
CA THR A 338 -10.28 5.36 -6.25
C THR A 338 -10.04 5.47 -4.73
N ASN A 339 -11.10 5.54 -3.90
CA ASN A 339 -10.98 5.66 -2.43
C ASN A 339 -10.22 4.49 -1.79
N VAL A 340 -10.16 3.33 -2.46
CA VAL A 340 -9.32 2.19 -2.05
C VAL A 340 -7.87 2.61 -1.92
N LEU A 341 -7.42 3.53 -2.80
CA LEU A 341 -6.06 4.05 -2.85
C LEU A 341 -5.83 5.25 -1.92
N GLU A 342 -6.89 5.95 -1.47
CA GLU A 342 -6.71 7.16 -0.64
C GLU A 342 -5.90 6.88 0.63
N ARG A 343 -6.24 5.80 1.37
CA ARG A 343 -5.49 5.44 2.58
C ARG A 343 -4.04 5.06 2.27
N LEU A 344 -3.82 4.34 1.17
CA LEU A 344 -2.48 3.99 0.71
C LEU A 344 -1.70 5.26 0.32
N ASN A 345 -2.32 6.15 -0.43
CA ASN A 345 -1.73 7.42 -0.85
C ASN A 345 -1.43 8.35 0.35
N GLU A 346 -2.31 8.38 1.35
CA GLU A 346 -2.06 9.13 2.60
C GLU A 346 -0.84 8.58 3.33
N GLU A 347 -0.69 7.25 3.39
CA GLU A 347 0.45 6.63 4.04
C GLU A 347 1.75 6.88 3.27
N LEU A 348 1.75 6.77 1.94
CA LEU A 348 2.89 7.12 1.10
C LEU A 348 3.29 8.58 1.32
N ARG A 349 2.34 9.51 1.32
CA ARG A 349 2.58 10.93 1.58
C ARG A 349 3.07 11.18 3.01
N ARG A 350 2.58 10.42 4.00
CA ARG A 350 3.03 10.53 5.39
C ARG A 350 4.51 10.19 5.52
N ARG A 351 4.97 9.12 4.85
CA ARG A 351 6.38 8.71 4.84
C ARG A 351 7.25 9.69 4.04
N GLU A 352 6.74 10.14 2.90
CA GLU A 352 7.41 11.15 2.07
C GLU A 352 7.68 12.44 2.86
N ARG A 353 6.71 12.93 3.65
CA ARG A 353 6.89 14.15 4.47
C ARG A 353 8.08 14.06 5.44
N CYS A 354 8.43 12.87 5.90
CA CYS A 354 9.62 12.66 6.74
C CYS A 354 10.92 12.91 5.97
N ILE A 355 10.94 12.59 4.67
CA ILE A 355 12.13 12.71 3.80
C ILE A 355 12.15 14.04 3.06
N ARG A 356 10.99 14.56 2.66
CA ARG A 356 10.74 15.79 1.87
C ARG A 356 11.28 15.72 0.44
N ILE A 357 12.56 15.37 0.25
CA ILE A 357 13.21 15.28 -1.06
C ILE A 357 14.08 14.01 -1.05
N PHE A 358 13.78 13.06 -1.91
CA PHE A 358 14.62 11.87 -2.07
C PHE A 358 15.97 12.23 -2.69
N PRO A 359 17.08 11.69 -2.16
CA PRO A 359 18.43 11.98 -2.69
C PRO A 359 18.64 11.47 -4.12
N ASN A 360 17.91 10.44 -4.54
CA ASN A 360 17.94 9.86 -5.88
C ASN A 360 16.73 8.94 -6.11
N LYS A 361 16.51 8.50 -7.36
CA LYS A 361 15.44 7.57 -7.77
C LYS A 361 15.49 6.23 -7.02
N ASN A 362 16.68 5.68 -6.78
CA ASN A 362 16.81 4.39 -6.09
C ASN A 362 16.29 4.47 -4.65
N SER A 363 16.59 5.55 -3.93
CA SER A 363 16.05 5.77 -2.59
C SER A 363 14.52 5.91 -2.59
N CYS A 364 13.96 6.58 -3.61
CA CYS A 364 12.52 6.67 -3.80
C CYS A 364 11.91 5.29 -4.10
N ASN A 365 12.49 4.55 -5.06
CA ASN A 365 12.04 3.21 -5.43
C ASN A 365 12.05 2.25 -4.22
N ARG A 366 13.11 2.31 -3.43
CA ARG A 366 13.27 1.47 -2.22
C ARG A 366 12.18 1.75 -1.19
N LEU A 367 11.97 3.02 -0.81
CA LEU A 367 10.97 3.34 0.20
C LEU A 367 9.55 3.05 -0.30
N MET A 368 9.19 3.56 -1.48
CA MET A 368 7.86 3.34 -2.05
C MET A 368 7.60 1.85 -2.26
N GLY A 369 8.60 1.12 -2.79
CA GLY A 369 8.50 -0.31 -3.00
C GLY A 369 8.32 -1.11 -1.71
N ASN A 370 9.10 -0.81 -0.68
CA ASN A 370 8.99 -1.49 0.62
C ASN A 370 7.62 -1.24 1.28
N ILE A 371 7.10 -0.01 1.22
CA ILE A 371 5.76 0.31 1.73
C ILE A 371 4.69 -0.46 0.95
N LEU A 372 4.74 -0.41 -0.39
CA LEU A 372 3.75 -1.05 -1.24
C LEU A 372 3.78 -2.58 -1.11
N GLN A 373 4.97 -3.18 -1.02
CA GLN A 373 5.13 -4.61 -0.77
C GLN A 373 4.47 -5.01 0.56
N LYS A 374 4.74 -4.30 1.65
CA LYS A 374 4.16 -4.59 2.97
C LYS A 374 2.63 -4.49 2.96
N TYR A 375 2.09 -3.44 2.33
CA TYR A 375 0.64 -3.33 2.14
C TYR A 375 0.05 -4.44 1.26
N SER A 376 0.77 -4.89 0.23
CA SER A 376 0.36 -6.03 -0.61
C SER A 376 0.26 -7.30 0.23
N GLU A 377 1.26 -7.60 1.07
CA GLU A 377 1.27 -8.74 1.99
C GLU A 377 0.14 -8.65 3.04
N GLU A 378 -0.09 -7.47 3.62
CA GLU A 378 -1.18 -7.23 4.56
C GLU A 378 -2.56 -7.38 3.90
N TRP A 379 -2.72 -6.98 2.65
CA TRP A 379 -3.99 -7.03 1.93
C TRP A 379 -4.32 -8.43 1.42
N THR A 380 -3.32 -9.19 0.98
CA THR A 380 -3.51 -10.57 0.48
C THR A 380 -3.74 -11.57 1.59
N SER A 381 -3.25 -11.32 2.81
CA SER A 381 -3.45 -12.16 3.99
C SER A 381 -4.52 -11.65 4.96
N GLY A 382 -5.04 -10.46 4.71
CA GLY A 382 -5.91 -9.73 5.63
C GLY A 382 -7.40 -9.99 5.41
N ARG A 383 -8.20 -8.96 5.69
CA ARG A 383 -9.66 -9.03 5.56
C ARG A 383 -10.10 -9.08 4.09
N ILE A 384 -11.04 -9.99 3.77
CA ILE A 384 -11.75 -10.02 2.50
C ILE A 384 -12.43 -8.65 2.25
N TYR A 385 -12.19 -8.08 1.08
CA TYR A 385 -12.70 -6.78 0.68
C TYR A 385 -14.09 -6.87 0.05
N LEU A 386 -14.30 -7.90 -0.81
CA LEU A 386 -15.57 -8.27 -1.41
C LEU A 386 -15.69 -9.81 -1.44
N THR A 387 -16.80 -10.35 -0.96
CA THR A 387 -17.03 -11.80 -0.94
C THR A 387 -17.53 -12.26 -2.30
N SER A 388 -16.89 -13.29 -2.87
CA SER A 388 -17.25 -13.92 -4.16
C SER A 388 -17.54 -12.91 -5.29
N PRO A 389 -16.64 -11.94 -5.57
CA PRO A 389 -16.96 -10.82 -6.45
C PRO A 389 -17.29 -11.27 -7.88
N LEU A 390 -16.57 -12.26 -8.41
CA LEU A 390 -16.77 -12.74 -9.78
C LEU A 390 -18.09 -13.53 -9.95
N GLU A 391 -18.43 -14.35 -8.96
CA GLU A 391 -19.70 -15.09 -8.96
C GLU A 391 -20.89 -14.13 -8.96
N LYS A 392 -20.83 -13.08 -8.15
CA LYS A 392 -21.86 -12.04 -8.09
C LYS A 392 -22.00 -11.26 -9.40
N ILE A 393 -20.89 -10.94 -10.07
CA ILE A 393 -20.93 -10.32 -11.40
C ILE A 393 -21.62 -11.23 -12.40
N ARG A 394 -21.28 -12.53 -12.41
CA ARG A 394 -21.88 -13.51 -13.30
C ARG A 394 -23.39 -13.67 -13.04
N ALA A 395 -23.77 -13.80 -11.78
CA ALA A 395 -25.19 -13.88 -11.38
C ALA A 395 -25.96 -12.62 -11.80
N TYR A 396 -25.41 -11.42 -11.53
CA TYR A 396 -26.04 -10.15 -11.91
C TYR A 396 -26.23 -10.00 -13.41
N ARG A 397 -25.24 -10.40 -14.23
CA ARG A 397 -25.35 -10.38 -15.69
C ARG A 397 -26.45 -11.35 -16.20
N GLN A 398 -26.52 -12.57 -15.63
CA GLN A 398 -27.57 -13.54 -15.99
C GLN A 398 -28.98 -13.05 -15.63
N GLU A 399 -29.14 -12.38 -14.48
CA GLU A 399 -30.41 -11.79 -14.08
C GLU A 399 -30.81 -10.63 -15.00
N LYS A 400 -29.86 -9.78 -15.38
CA LYS A 400 -30.10 -8.71 -16.35
C LYS A 400 -30.49 -9.22 -17.73
N GLU A 401 -29.86 -10.28 -18.23
CA GLU A 401 -30.18 -10.93 -19.49
C GLU A 401 -31.57 -11.60 -19.48
N ARG A 402 -32.02 -12.15 -18.36
CA ARG A 402 -33.33 -12.74 -18.17
C ARG A 402 -34.46 -11.71 -18.05
N GLY A 403 -34.12 -10.41 -18.00
CA GLY A 403 -35.11 -9.35 -17.80
C GLY A 403 -35.72 -9.32 -16.39
N ASN A 404 -35.16 -10.09 -15.46
CA ASN A 404 -35.62 -10.15 -14.07
C ASN A 404 -35.16 -8.96 -13.20
N LEU A 405 -34.15 -8.28 -13.64
CA LEU A 405 -33.81 -6.95 -13.11
C LEU A 405 -34.73 -5.99 -13.87
N ASP A 406 -35.85 -5.69 -13.26
CA ASP A 406 -36.70 -4.58 -13.69
C ASP A 406 -35.79 -3.34 -13.68
N PRO A 407 -35.43 -2.78 -14.85
CA PRO A 407 -34.92 -1.45 -14.90
C PRO A 407 -36.14 -0.61 -14.52
N GLY A 408 -36.38 -0.44 -13.20
CA GLY A 408 -37.48 0.36 -12.73
C GLY A 408 -37.53 1.59 -13.61
N VAL A 409 -38.45 1.63 -14.55
CA VAL A 409 -38.67 2.77 -15.42
C VAL A 409 -39.28 3.82 -14.51
N PHE A 410 -38.45 4.43 -13.70
CA PHE A 410 -38.76 5.70 -13.09
C PHE A 410 -38.69 6.72 -14.22
N GLU A 411 -39.77 6.76 -15.03
CA GLU A 411 -40.06 7.97 -15.78
C GLU A 411 -40.58 8.96 -14.74
N PRO A 412 -39.76 10.00 -14.37
CA PRO A 412 -40.36 11.10 -13.65
C PRO A 412 -41.50 11.59 -14.56
N SER A 413 -42.72 11.57 -14.07
CA SER A 413 -43.83 12.13 -14.81
C SER A 413 -43.38 13.49 -15.34
N SER A 414 -43.74 13.84 -16.55
CA SER A 414 -43.47 15.17 -17.13
C SER A 414 -43.82 16.29 -16.14
N ALA A 415 -44.79 16.07 -15.27
CA ALA A 415 -45.15 16.91 -14.13
C ALA A 415 -44.06 17.02 -13.06
N GLY A 416 -43.28 15.96 -12.74
CA GLY A 416 -42.21 16.00 -11.80
C GLY A 416 -40.98 16.79 -12.32
N LEU A 417 -40.66 16.65 -13.59
CA LEU A 417 -39.63 17.45 -14.26
C LEU A 417 -40.05 18.91 -14.36
N GLN A 418 -41.32 19.20 -14.68
CA GLN A 418 -41.84 20.54 -14.73
C GLN A 418 -41.80 21.22 -13.35
N HIS A 419 -42.16 20.48 -12.29
CA HIS A 419 -42.09 20.99 -10.91
C HIS A 419 -40.65 21.35 -10.49
N ILE A 420 -39.62 20.57 -10.95
CA ILE A 420 -38.22 20.89 -10.71
C ILE A 420 -37.81 22.15 -11.47
N ILE A 421 -38.21 22.26 -12.74
CA ILE A 421 -37.95 23.45 -13.57
C ILE A 421 -38.61 24.69 -12.95
N ASP A 422 -39.87 24.58 -12.55
CA ASP A 422 -40.63 25.69 -11.94
C ASP A 422 -40.03 26.10 -10.60
N ARG A 423 -39.57 25.17 -9.80
CA ARG A 423 -38.87 25.43 -8.54
C ARG A 423 -37.57 26.19 -8.77
N GLU A 424 -36.72 25.74 -9.68
CA GLU A 424 -35.44 26.40 -9.99
C GLU A 424 -35.60 27.76 -10.66
N LEU A 425 -36.68 27.97 -11.43
CA LEU A 425 -37.05 29.24 -11.99
C LEU A 425 -37.55 30.20 -10.90
N ASN A 426 -38.36 29.72 -9.97
CA ASN A 426 -38.86 30.49 -8.85
C ASN A 426 -37.78 30.87 -7.83
N GLU A 427 -36.75 29.99 -7.62
CA GLU A 427 -35.58 30.34 -6.79
C GLU A 427 -34.74 31.47 -7.39
N LYS A 428 -34.76 31.66 -8.72
CA LYS A 428 -34.15 32.87 -9.34
C LYS A 428 -34.84 34.19 -8.96
N GLU A 429 -36.12 34.13 -8.66
CA GLU A 429 -36.87 35.31 -8.17
C GLU A 429 -36.64 35.57 -6.65
N ILE A 430 -36.31 34.51 -5.89
CA ILE A 430 -36.13 34.54 -4.42
C ILE A 430 -34.69 34.96 -4.04
N ASP A 431 -33.67 34.58 -4.82
CA ASP A 431 -32.26 34.98 -4.56
C ASP A 431 -32.02 36.50 -4.65
N ASN A 432 -32.97 37.26 -5.13
CA ASN A 432 -32.96 38.72 -5.11
C ASN A 432 -33.52 39.35 -3.79
N LYS A 433 -33.87 38.53 -2.77
CA LYS A 433 -34.32 39.00 -1.45
C LYS A 433 -33.33 38.66 -0.33
N PRO A 434 -32.82 39.63 0.43
CA PRO A 434 -31.69 39.46 1.37
C PRO A 434 -31.98 38.64 2.66
N GLU A 435 -33.21 38.25 2.93
CA GLU A 435 -33.59 37.69 4.22
C GLU A 435 -33.59 36.17 4.31
N PHE A 436 -33.52 35.44 3.20
CA PHE A 436 -33.68 33.96 3.21
C PHE A 436 -32.41 33.19 3.56
N ASN A 437 -31.25 33.81 3.46
CA ASN A 437 -29.93 33.16 3.66
C ASN A 437 -29.59 32.79 5.11
N LYS A 438 -30.38 33.28 6.11
CA LYS A 438 -30.10 33.01 7.54
C LYS A 438 -30.74 31.72 8.07
N GLN A 439 -31.82 31.24 7.47
CA GLN A 439 -32.56 30.05 7.96
C GLN A 439 -32.05 28.74 7.36
N TYR A 440 -31.60 28.74 6.11
CA TYR A 440 -31.12 27.54 5.40
C TYR A 440 -29.79 27.00 5.96
N ASN A 441 -28.92 27.88 6.46
CA ASN A 441 -27.65 27.51 7.08
C ASN A 441 -27.75 26.92 8.48
N ARG A 442 -28.90 27.02 9.16
CA ARG A 442 -29.11 26.46 10.49
C ARG A 442 -29.62 25.02 10.51
N SER A 443 -30.34 24.57 9.51
CA SER A 443 -30.91 23.22 9.46
C SER A 443 -30.01 22.14 8.85
N ASN A 444 -28.95 22.49 8.10
CA ASN A 444 -28.04 21.55 7.47
C ASN A 444 -26.74 21.26 8.28
N ASN A 445 -26.58 21.86 9.46
CA ASN A 445 -25.38 21.67 10.30
C ASN A 445 -25.44 20.47 11.26
N LEU A 446 -26.49 19.67 11.19
CA LEU A 446 -26.68 18.49 12.05
C LEU A 446 -26.88 17.24 11.18
N LYS A 447 -25.83 16.45 11.07
CA LYS A 447 -25.69 15.12 10.48
C LYS A 447 -24.99 15.07 9.10
N TYR A 448 -23.72 15.12 9.10
CA TYR A 448 -22.75 14.43 8.22
C TYR A 448 -21.44 15.20 8.23
N LYS A 449 -20.61 14.96 9.26
CA LYS A 449 -19.19 15.28 9.22
C LYS A 449 -18.47 14.26 8.33
N VAL A 450 -18.47 14.47 7.02
CA VAL A 450 -17.44 13.93 6.15
C VAL A 450 -16.41 15.03 5.97
N LYS A 451 -15.26 14.85 6.60
CA LYS A 451 -14.10 15.74 6.40
C LYS A 451 -13.58 15.54 4.98
N VAL A 452 -14.06 16.32 4.04
CA VAL A 452 -13.32 16.62 2.81
C VAL A 452 -12.48 17.86 3.13
N LYS A 453 -11.22 17.65 3.47
CA LYS A 453 -10.24 18.76 3.41
C LYS A 453 -10.01 19.06 1.93
N LEU A 454 -10.45 20.21 1.50
CA LEU A 454 -10.08 20.85 0.24
C LEU A 454 -8.56 21.11 0.19
#